data_fe17b3a3a3bb7d2f7d1cbb4a8a389d03
#
_entry.id   fe17b3a3a3bb7d2f7d1cbb4a8a389d03
#
_cell.length_a   1.000
_cell.length_b   1.000
_cell.length_c   1.000
_cell.angle_alpha   90.00
_cell.angle_beta   90.00
_cell.angle_gamma   90.00
#
_symmetry.space_group_name_H-M   'P 1'
#
loop_
_entity.id
_entity.type
_entity.pdbx_description
1 polymer ?
#
loop_
_entity_poly.entity_id
_entity_poly.type
_entity_poly.pdbx_seq_one_letter_code
_entity_poly.pdbx_strand_id
1 'polypeptide(L)'
;MFKLSGSKMKALTAALMLTLAVGMAGCGGGDKKPAPKAEKKFNVGIVQLVEHAALDAANKGFVDGLAKKGFTEGKNITFDRQNAQADQSNLQNIANRFVNNKVDLICAIATPSAQSVANATKEIPIVGTAITDYKSAKLVKDPAKPGTNVTGTTDMNPIKEQVELLQKVVPAAKNVGVIYCSSEVNSQIQVEILKK
;
A
#
# COMPACT_ATOMS: atom_id res chain seq x y z
N MET A 1 -16.50 23.41 -63.47
CA MET A 1 -17.40 23.01 -64.54
C MET A 1 -16.97 21.68 -65.12
N PHE A 2 -17.53 20.55 -64.59
CA PHE A 2 -17.64 19.31 -65.31
C PHE A 2 -18.65 18.45 -64.52
N LYS A 3 -19.84 18.29 -65.07
CA LYS A 3 -20.91 17.38 -64.73
C LYS A 3 -20.57 16.00 -65.29
N LEU A 4 -20.67 14.95 -64.51
CA LEU A 4 -20.76 13.58 -64.95
C LEU A 4 -21.91 12.87 -64.22
N SER A 5 -22.83 12.71 -64.87
CA SER A 5 -23.97 11.87 -65.24
C SER A 5 -24.02 10.53 -64.46
N GLY A 6 -25.10 10.41 -63.68
CA GLY A 6 -25.52 9.16 -63.03
C GLY A 6 -26.08 8.16 -64.01
N SER A 7 -25.44 7.06 -64.18
CA SER A 7 -25.99 5.90 -64.90
C SER A 7 -25.23 4.56 -64.70
N LYS A 8 -24.44 4.38 -63.69
CA LYS A 8 -23.72 3.09 -63.49
C LYS A 8 -23.78 2.54 -62.04
N MET A 9 -24.87 2.82 -61.31
CA MET A 9 -25.03 2.33 -59.96
C MET A 9 -26.31 1.50 -59.75
N LYS A 10 -26.60 0.64 -60.74
CA LYS A 10 -27.76 -0.29 -60.66
C LYS A 10 -27.47 -1.73 -61.12
N ALA A 11 -26.22 -2.17 -61.10
CA ALA A 11 -25.91 -3.52 -61.62
C ALA A 11 -24.99 -4.32 -60.67
N LEU A 12 -25.04 -4.11 -59.35
CA LEU A 12 -24.25 -4.92 -58.41
C LEU A 12 -25.03 -5.36 -57.13
N THR A 13 -26.34 -5.54 -57.24
CA THR A 13 -27.18 -5.98 -56.12
C THR A 13 -28.04 -7.22 -56.42
N ALA A 14 -27.57 -8.10 -57.29
CA ALA A 14 -28.37 -9.28 -57.68
C ALA A 14 -27.52 -10.58 -57.77
N ALA A 15 -26.49 -10.76 -57.00
CA ALA A 15 -25.69 -12.00 -57.04
C ALA A 15 -25.16 -12.43 -55.66
N LEU A 16 -25.94 -12.31 -54.58
CA LEU A 16 -25.57 -12.90 -53.30
C LEU A 16 -26.80 -13.30 -52.47
N MET A 17 -27.73 -14.04 -53.08
CA MET A 17 -28.77 -14.77 -52.38
C MET A 17 -28.99 -16.09 -53.10
N LEU A 18 -28.18 -17.09 -52.77
CA LEU A 18 -28.56 -18.51 -52.91
C LEU A 18 -27.40 -19.42 -52.46
N THR A 19 -27.17 -19.55 -51.17
CA THR A 19 -26.64 -20.78 -50.57
C THR A 19 -27.02 -20.83 -49.10
N LEU A 20 -28.31 -21.02 -48.88
CA LEU A 20 -28.85 -21.48 -47.59
C LEU A 20 -29.41 -22.86 -47.87
N ALA A 21 -28.78 -23.89 -47.36
CA ALA A 21 -29.37 -25.11 -46.84
C ALA A 21 -28.35 -26.24 -46.88
N VAL A 22 -28.32 -26.94 -45.81
CA VAL A 22 -27.81 -28.28 -45.51
C VAL A 22 -26.63 -28.23 -44.54
N GLY A 23 -26.92 -28.59 -43.28
CA GLY A 23 -25.93 -28.87 -42.25
C GLY A 23 -26.49 -28.84 -40.80
N MET A 24 -27.72 -29.30 -40.58
CA MET A 24 -28.11 -29.77 -39.23
C MET A 24 -27.60 -31.21 -39.10
N ALA A 25 -26.63 -31.42 -38.25
CA ALA A 25 -26.46 -32.59 -37.36
C ALA A 25 -25.02 -32.55 -36.77
N GLY A 26 -24.93 -32.18 -35.51
CA GLY A 26 -23.69 -32.21 -34.77
C GLY A 26 -23.96 -31.83 -33.32
N CYS A 27 -24.75 -32.63 -32.57
CA CYS A 27 -24.71 -32.66 -31.13
C CYS A 27 -23.27 -33.05 -30.69
N GLY A 28 -22.51 -32.06 -30.33
CA GLY A 28 -21.23 -32.23 -29.61
C GLY A 28 -21.30 -31.32 -28.39
N GLY A 29 -21.70 -31.87 -27.23
CA GLY A 29 -21.58 -31.21 -25.94
C GLY A 29 -20.11 -30.98 -25.65
N GLY A 30 -19.59 -29.85 -26.08
CA GLY A 30 -18.29 -29.35 -25.66
C GLY A 30 -18.48 -28.61 -24.34
N ASP A 31 -18.11 -29.25 -23.24
CA ASP A 31 -17.91 -28.57 -21.96
C ASP A 31 -17.02 -27.35 -22.21
N LYS A 32 -17.64 -26.17 -22.29
CA LYS A 32 -16.90 -24.91 -22.22
C LYS A 32 -16.30 -24.82 -20.83
N LYS A 33 -15.07 -25.31 -20.70
CA LYS A 33 -14.22 -25.04 -19.55
C LYS A 33 -14.31 -23.51 -19.31
N PRO A 34 -14.70 -23.06 -18.10
CA PRO A 34 -14.75 -21.62 -17.81
C PRO A 34 -13.37 -21.03 -18.14
N ALA A 35 -13.35 -19.96 -18.91
CA ALA A 35 -12.10 -19.23 -19.16
C ALA A 35 -11.47 -18.91 -17.79
N PRO A 36 -10.15 -19.06 -17.64
CA PRO A 36 -9.47 -18.73 -16.40
C PRO A 36 -9.86 -17.29 -16.03
N LYS A 37 -10.49 -17.08 -14.87
CA LYS A 37 -10.67 -15.73 -14.33
C LYS A 37 -9.29 -15.09 -14.29
N ALA A 38 -9.12 -13.97 -14.99
CA ALA A 38 -7.88 -13.19 -14.91
C ALA A 38 -7.57 -12.97 -13.42
N GLU A 39 -6.44 -13.49 -12.96
CA GLU A 39 -6.01 -13.30 -11.57
C GLU A 39 -5.89 -11.81 -11.32
N LYS A 40 -6.56 -11.29 -10.30
CA LYS A 40 -6.50 -9.87 -9.93
C LYS A 40 -5.05 -9.56 -9.55
N LYS A 41 -4.43 -8.60 -10.24
CA LYS A 41 -3.12 -8.06 -9.86
C LYS A 41 -3.32 -6.92 -8.89
N PHE A 42 -2.53 -6.91 -7.81
CA PHE A 42 -2.55 -5.88 -6.79
C PHE A 42 -1.34 -4.95 -6.93
N ASN A 43 -1.56 -3.65 -6.78
CA ASN A 43 -0.51 -2.64 -6.73
C ASN A 43 -0.39 -2.13 -5.29
N VAL A 44 0.78 -2.27 -4.69
CA VAL A 44 1.02 -1.90 -3.29
C VAL A 44 2.11 -0.84 -3.23
N GLY A 45 1.79 0.31 -2.62
CA GLY A 45 2.77 1.32 -2.29
C GLY A 45 3.47 0.98 -0.97
N ILE A 46 4.79 1.09 -0.92
CA ILE A 46 5.57 0.96 0.31
C ILE A 46 6.34 2.27 0.50
N VAL A 47 6.08 2.99 1.58
CA VAL A 47 6.83 4.18 1.96
C VAL A 47 7.61 3.92 3.23
N GLN A 48 8.92 4.14 3.16
CA GLN A 48 9.85 4.06 4.29
C GLN A 48 10.42 5.44 4.58
N LEU A 49 10.50 5.81 5.86
CA LEU A 49 10.98 7.14 6.27
C LEU A 49 12.42 7.40 5.82
N VAL A 50 13.31 6.45 6.13
CA VAL A 50 14.75 6.57 5.89
C VAL A 50 15.37 5.18 5.75
N GLU A 51 16.51 5.08 5.09
CA GLU A 51 17.31 3.86 5.05
C GLU A 51 17.90 3.57 6.45
N HIS A 52 17.49 2.46 7.03
CA HIS A 52 17.94 2.01 8.34
C HIS A 52 17.69 0.51 8.48
N ALA A 53 18.65 -0.24 9.01
CA ALA A 53 18.61 -1.70 9.08
C ALA A 53 17.30 -2.27 9.67
N ALA A 54 16.76 -1.65 10.72
CA ALA A 54 15.50 -2.10 11.33
C ALA A 54 14.29 -1.84 10.42
N LEU A 55 14.25 -0.69 9.72
CA LEU A 55 13.16 -0.36 8.79
C LEU A 55 13.25 -1.19 7.51
N ASP A 56 14.45 -1.47 7.03
CA ASP A 56 14.71 -2.37 5.89
C ASP A 56 14.25 -3.79 6.21
N ALA A 57 14.51 -4.26 7.44
CA ALA A 57 14.03 -5.55 7.91
C ALA A 57 12.50 -5.59 8.01
N ALA A 58 11.85 -4.51 8.47
CA ALA A 58 10.39 -4.40 8.52
C ALA A 58 9.78 -4.42 7.11
N ASN A 59 10.38 -3.68 6.16
CA ASN A 59 9.98 -3.69 4.75
C ASN A 59 10.08 -5.10 4.15
N LYS A 60 11.24 -5.74 4.32
CA LYS A 60 11.45 -7.11 3.87
C LYS A 60 10.44 -8.07 4.50
N GLY A 61 10.21 -7.95 5.81
CA GLY A 61 9.23 -8.77 6.54
C GLY A 61 7.82 -8.65 6.02
N PHE A 62 7.38 -7.45 5.64
CA PHE A 62 6.08 -7.21 5.03
C PHE A 62 5.96 -7.93 3.68
N VAL A 63 6.96 -7.79 2.80
CA VAL A 63 6.98 -8.45 1.48
C VAL A 63 7.03 -9.97 1.63
N ASP A 64 7.89 -10.50 2.49
CA ASP A 64 8.01 -11.93 2.75
C ASP A 64 6.70 -12.51 3.33
N GLY A 65 6.01 -11.74 4.19
CA GLY A 65 4.72 -12.12 4.76
C GLY A 65 3.64 -12.24 3.69
N LEU A 66 3.60 -11.33 2.75
CA LEU A 66 2.69 -11.39 1.60
C LEU A 66 3.01 -12.58 0.69
N ALA A 67 4.30 -12.83 0.42
CA ALA A 67 4.73 -13.97 -0.39
C ALA A 67 4.30 -15.31 0.23
N LYS A 68 4.43 -15.47 1.56
CA LYS A 68 3.95 -16.64 2.30
C LYS A 68 2.43 -16.83 2.23
N LYS A 69 1.68 -15.76 1.95
CA LYS A 69 0.22 -15.78 1.74
C LYS A 69 -0.18 -15.93 0.27
N GLY A 70 0.79 -16.17 -0.62
CA GLY A 70 0.55 -16.40 -2.05
C GLY A 70 0.57 -15.14 -2.92
N PHE A 71 0.93 -13.98 -2.35
CA PHE A 71 1.12 -12.75 -3.11
C PHE A 71 2.58 -12.62 -3.54
N THR A 72 2.87 -13.07 -4.76
CA THR A 72 4.24 -13.11 -5.29
C THR A 72 4.49 -11.96 -6.25
N GLU A 73 5.55 -11.19 -6.00
CA GLU A 73 5.95 -10.06 -6.85
C GLU A 73 6.19 -10.50 -8.30
N GLY A 74 5.69 -9.71 -9.24
CA GLY A 74 5.74 -10.01 -10.67
C GLY A 74 4.67 -10.99 -11.15
N LYS A 75 4.03 -11.77 -10.25
CA LYS A 75 2.94 -12.69 -10.59
C LYS A 75 1.57 -12.03 -10.39
N ASN A 76 1.19 -11.78 -9.16
CA ASN A 76 -0.13 -11.25 -8.80
C ASN A 76 -0.08 -10.00 -7.92
N ILE A 77 1.12 -9.49 -7.59
CA ILE A 77 1.35 -8.25 -6.85
C ILE A 77 2.54 -7.50 -7.44
N THR A 78 2.48 -6.17 -7.39
CA THR A 78 3.59 -5.26 -7.69
C THR A 78 3.80 -4.30 -6.53
N PHE A 79 5.04 -3.90 -6.27
CA PHE A 79 5.38 -2.97 -5.22
C PHE A 79 6.00 -1.70 -5.80
N ASP A 80 5.43 -0.55 -5.45
CA ASP A 80 6.03 0.77 -5.64
C ASP A 80 6.74 1.14 -4.33
N ARG A 81 8.06 0.87 -4.26
CA ARG A 81 8.89 1.10 -3.06
C ARG A 81 9.50 2.47 -3.11
N GLN A 82 9.25 3.27 -2.08
CA GLN A 82 9.74 4.63 -1.97
C GLN A 82 10.43 4.86 -0.61
N ASN A 83 11.52 5.62 -0.62
CA ASN A 83 12.25 6.06 0.56
C ASN A 83 12.20 7.60 0.62
N ALA A 84 11.75 8.15 1.72
CA ALA A 84 11.58 9.59 1.88
C ALA A 84 12.87 10.30 2.30
N GLN A 85 13.92 9.57 2.67
CA GLN A 85 15.20 10.14 3.10
C GLN A 85 15.07 11.12 4.28
N ALA A 86 14.14 10.82 5.20
CA ALA A 86 13.77 11.67 6.34
C ALA A 86 13.27 13.08 5.96
N ASP A 87 12.87 13.29 4.71
CA ASP A 87 12.38 14.58 4.22
C ASP A 87 10.84 14.60 4.16
N GLN A 88 10.25 15.64 4.77
CA GLN A 88 8.80 15.78 4.84
C GLN A 88 8.16 16.05 3.47
N SER A 89 8.85 16.78 2.59
CA SER A 89 8.36 17.06 1.24
C SER A 89 8.34 15.80 0.39
N ASN A 90 9.37 14.94 0.54
CA ASN A 90 9.40 13.64 -0.11
C ASN A 90 8.27 12.74 0.39
N LEU A 91 7.99 12.71 1.71
CA LEU A 91 6.84 11.97 2.25
C LEU A 91 5.53 12.41 1.61
N GLN A 92 5.30 13.71 1.47
CA GLN A 92 4.09 14.24 0.84
C GLN A 92 4.02 13.88 -0.65
N ASN A 93 5.13 13.99 -1.38
CA ASN A 93 5.19 13.64 -2.80
C ASN A 93 4.92 12.14 -3.02
N ILE A 94 5.50 11.27 -2.16
CA ILE A 94 5.27 9.83 -2.20
C ILE A 94 3.81 9.50 -1.90
N ALA A 95 3.22 10.12 -0.88
CA ALA A 95 1.81 9.94 -0.54
C ALA A 95 0.89 10.32 -1.72
N ASN A 96 1.12 11.49 -2.34
CA ASN A 96 0.38 11.93 -3.52
C ASN A 96 0.57 10.98 -4.71
N ARG A 97 1.78 10.46 -4.92
CA ARG A 97 2.08 9.46 -5.96
C ARG A 97 1.22 8.21 -5.78
N PHE A 98 1.12 7.67 -4.59
CA PHE A 98 0.32 6.46 -4.32
C PHE A 98 -1.17 6.71 -4.54
N VAL A 99 -1.68 7.86 -4.12
CA VAL A 99 -3.07 8.26 -4.35
C VAL A 99 -3.37 8.39 -5.85
N ASN A 100 -2.51 9.09 -6.60
CA ASN A 100 -2.67 9.30 -8.05
C ASN A 100 -2.59 7.99 -8.83
N ASN A 101 -1.71 7.07 -8.42
CA ASN A 101 -1.54 5.74 -9.00
C ASN A 101 -2.64 4.77 -8.56
N LYS A 102 -3.54 5.17 -7.65
CA LYS A 102 -4.65 4.35 -7.12
C LYS A 102 -4.18 2.98 -6.66
N VAL A 103 -3.13 2.95 -5.84
CA VAL A 103 -2.63 1.68 -5.30
C VAL A 103 -3.72 1.00 -4.46
N ASP A 104 -3.75 -0.33 -4.44
CA ASP A 104 -4.76 -1.12 -3.71
C ASP A 104 -4.52 -1.12 -2.19
N LEU A 105 -3.27 -0.90 -1.76
CA LEU A 105 -2.84 -0.91 -0.37
C LEU A 105 -1.58 -0.06 -0.21
N ILE A 106 -1.43 0.60 0.93
CA ILE A 106 -0.19 1.27 1.32
C ILE A 106 0.40 0.60 2.55
N CYS A 107 1.69 0.23 2.48
CA CYS A 107 2.50 -0.10 3.65
C CYS A 107 3.28 1.14 4.06
N ALA A 108 3.07 1.61 5.29
CA ALA A 108 3.76 2.77 5.83
C ALA A 108 4.72 2.35 6.95
N ILE A 109 6.01 2.62 6.75
CA ILE A 109 7.08 2.22 7.68
C ILE A 109 7.61 3.45 8.39
N ALA A 110 7.44 3.51 9.69
CA ALA A 110 7.66 4.59 10.64
C ALA A 110 6.48 5.60 10.73
N THR A 111 6.37 6.23 11.90
CA THR A 111 5.27 7.14 12.26
C THR A 111 5.09 8.30 11.27
N PRO A 112 6.12 9.06 10.87
CA PRO A 112 5.95 10.15 9.91
C PRO A 112 5.44 9.69 8.54
N SER A 113 5.87 8.52 8.08
CA SER A 113 5.37 7.91 6.84
C SER A 113 3.89 7.62 6.91
N ALA A 114 3.43 7.00 8.01
CA ALA A 114 2.02 6.69 8.22
C ALA A 114 1.16 7.96 8.34
N GLN A 115 1.65 9.00 9.02
CA GLN A 115 0.96 10.28 9.12
C GLN A 115 0.79 10.94 7.75
N SER A 116 1.83 10.93 6.91
CA SER A 116 1.79 11.52 5.59
C SER A 116 0.75 10.85 4.68
N VAL A 117 0.77 9.51 4.59
CA VAL A 117 -0.20 8.79 3.74
C VAL A 117 -1.62 8.83 4.31
N ALA A 118 -1.80 8.79 5.65
CA ALA A 118 -3.11 8.91 6.28
C ALA A 118 -3.74 10.31 6.11
N ASN A 119 -2.93 11.34 5.94
CA ASN A 119 -3.40 12.68 5.60
C ASN A 119 -3.81 12.78 4.12
N ALA A 120 -3.11 12.08 3.22
CA ALA A 120 -3.34 12.14 1.79
C ALA A 120 -4.56 11.32 1.32
N THR A 121 -4.94 10.25 2.03
CA THR A 121 -6.09 9.42 1.67
C THR A 121 -6.85 8.89 2.88
N LYS A 122 -8.19 8.78 2.72
CA LYS A 122 -9.08 8.12 3.68
C LYS A 122 -9.71 6.85 3.10
N GLU A 123 -9.40 6.52 1.86
CA GLU A 123 -10.02 5.42 1.10
C GLU A 123 -9.06 4.25 0.94
N ILE A 124 -7.80 4.51 0.55
CA ILE A 124 -6.81 3.44 0.36
C ILE A 124 -6.46 2.85 1.72
N PRO A 125 -6.58 1.53 1.93
CA PRO A 125 -6.15 0.88 3.16
C PRO A 125 -4.67 1.12 3.44
N ILE A 126 -4.33 1.39 4.70
CA ILE A 126 -2.96 1.64 5.16
C ILE A 126 -2.61 0.63 6.24
N VAL A 127 -1.53 -0.12 6.03
CA VAL A 127 -0.93 -1.00 7.05
C VAL A 127 0.37 -0.35 7.53
N GLY A 128 0.40 0.01 8.80
CA GLY A 128 1.58 0.60 9.43
C GLY A 128 2.45 -0.44 10.14
N THR A 129 3.75 -0.23 10.11
CA THR A 129 4.72 -0.97 10.92
C THR A 129 5.83 -0.05 11.39
N ALA A 130 6.56 -0.41 12.45
CA ALA A 130 7.51 0.48 13.14
C ALA A 130 6.82 1.81 13.56
N ILE A 131 5.65 1.70 14.16
CA ILE A 131 4.85 2.83 14.64
C ILE A 131 4.71 2.69 16.15
N THR A 132 5.20 3.68 16.88
CA THR A 132 5.26 3.65 18.33
C THR A 132 3.86 3.69 18.97
N ASP A 133 3.04 4.68 18.60
CA ASP A 133 1.69 4.82 19.15
C ASP A 133 0.72 5.43 18.12
N TYR A 134 -0.27 4.66 17.71
CA TYR A 134 -1.23 5.06 16.68
C TYR A 134 -2.18 6.19 17.15
N LYS A 135 -2.50 6.23 18.44
CA LYS A 135 -3.39 7.25 18.99
C LYS A 135 -2.69 8.59 19.12
N SER A 136 -1.50 8.62 19.70
CA SER A 136 -0.69 9.84 19.81
C SER A 136 -0.29 10.40 18.45
N ALA A 137 -0.05 9.52 17.47
CA ALA A 137 0.20 9.88 16.08
C ALA A 137 -1.06 10.38 15.34
N LYS A 138 -2.25 10.36 15.97
CA LYS A 138 -3.55 10.73 15.38
C LYS A 138 -3.94 9.89 14.16
N LEU A 139 -3.44 8.67 14.06
CA LEU A 139 -3.76 7.73 13.00
C LEU A 139 -5.09 7.03 13.25
N VAL A 140 -5.39 6.75 14.52
CA VAL A 140 -6.65 6.15 14.97
C VAL A 140 -7.16 6.87 16.23
N LYS A 141 -8.47 6.79 16.47
CA LYS A 141 -9.06 7.32 17.70
C LYS A 141 -8.86 6.36 18.87
N ASP A 142 -9.03 5.09 18.60
CA ASP A 142 -8.89 3.98 19.55
C ASP A 142 -8.23 2.80 18.85
N PRO A 143 -7.08 2.28 19.35
CA PRO A 143 -6.42 1.12 18.74
C PRO A 143 -7.30 -0.13 18.66
N ALA A 144 -8.23 -0.33 19.61
CA ALA A 144 -9.15 -1.47 19.60
C ALA A 144 -10.27 -1.31 18.55
N LYS A 145 -10.62 -0.07 18.19
CA LYS A 145 -11.62 0.27 17.17
C LYS A 145 -11.13 1.44 16.32
N PRO A 146 -10.20 1.21 15.40
CA PRO A 146 -9.52 2.28 14.67
C PRO A 146 -10.45 3.32 14.04
N GLY A 147 -11.53 2.88 13.37
CA GLY A 147 -12.53 3.76 12.75
C GLY A 147 -11.97 4.63 11.63
N THR A 148 -10.80 4.26 11.09
CA THR A 148 -10.08 4.89 9.99
C THR A 148 -9.63 3.84 8.99
N ASN A 149 -9.01 4.26 7.89
CA ASN A 149 -8.40 3.35 6.92
C ASN A 149 -7.01 2.84 7.34
N VAL A 150 -6.59 3.06 8.60
CA VAL A 150 -5.26 2.70 9.12
C VAL A 150 -5.36 1.57 10.12
N THR A 151 -4.48 0.57 9.97
CA THR A 151 -4.22 -0.50 10.93
C THR A 151 -2.74 -0.89 10.89
N GLY A 152 -2.29 -1.75 11.81
CA GLY A 152 -0.90 -2.23 11.77
C GLY A 152 -0.41 -2.71 13.12
N THR A 153 0.92 -2.71 13.27
CA THR A 153 1.63 -3.17 14.48
C THR A 153 2.34 -2.03 15.17
N THR A 154 2.43 -2.08 16.51
CA THR A 154 3.20 -1.14 17.31
C THR A 154 4.58 -1.71 17.64
N ASP A 155 5.55 -0.81 17.78
CA ASP A 155 6.89 -1.08 18.30
C ASP A 155 7.16 -0.31 19.60
N MET A 156 6.10 0.11 20.31
CA MET A 156 6.23 0.81 21.59
C MET A 156 7.18 0.06 22.54
N ASN A 157 8.21 0.74 22.97
CA ASN A 157 9.18 0.18 23.89
C ASN A 157 8.65 0.13 25.34
N PRO A 158 9.07 -0.87 26.15
CA PRO A 158 8.74 -0.95 27.57
C PRO A 158 9.61 0.05 28.38
N ILE A 159 9.30 1.35 28.26
CA ILE A 159 10.13 2.45 28.80
C ILE A 159 10.33 2.33 30.32
N LYS A 160 9.29 1.95 31.05
CA LYS A 160 9.36 1.80 32.50
C LYS A 160 10.39 0.72 32.90
N GLU A 161 10.31 -0.43 32.28
CA GLU A 161 11.22 -1.56 32.51
C GLU A 161 12.65 -1.21 32.10
N GLN A 162 12.84 -0.38 31.07
CA GLN A 162 14.14 0.13 30.66
C GLN A 162 14.72 1.07 31.71
N VAL A 163 13.92 1.93 32.33
CA VAL A 163 14.36 2.79 33.44
C VAL A 163 14.69 1.97 34.68
N GLU A 164 13.89 0.98 35.04
CA GLU A 164 14.18 0.07 36.14
C GLU A 164 15.50 -0.70 35.92
N LEU A 165 15.75 -1.13 34.68
CA LEU A 165 17.02 -1.76 34.31
C LEU A 165 18.21 -0.78 34.44
N LEU A 166 18.04 0.46 33.96
CA LEU A 166 19.05 1.50 34.08
C LEU A 166 19.44 1.72 35.55
N GLN A 167 18.45 1.81 36.46
CA GLN A 167 18.70 1.98 37.89
C GLN A 167 19.47 0.79 38.53
N LYS A 168 19.21 -0.44 38.03
CA LYS A 168 19.94 -1.62 38.49
C LYS A 168 21.38 -1.65 37.98
N VAL A 169 21.61 -1.20 36.72
CA VAL A 169 22.96 -1.20 36.10
C VAL A 169 23.82 -0.05 36.62
N VAL A 170 23.19 1.11 36.84
CA VAL A 170 23.88 2.33 37.31
C VAL A 170 23.14 2.93 38.51
N PRO A 171 23.18 2.28 39.70
CA PRO A 171 22.39 2.69 40.86
C PRO A 171 22.77 4.07 41.42
N ALA A 172 23.94 4.57 41.13
CA ALA A 172 24.41 5.88 41.56
C ALA A 172 24.05 7.02 40.59
N ALA A 173 23.36 6.74 39.47
CA ALA A 173 22.98 7.75 38.51
C ALA A 173 21.95 8.72 39.13
N LYS A 174 22.29 10.01 39.13
CA LYS A 174 21.37 11.09 39.56
C LYS A 174 20.81 11.90 38.41
N ASN A 175 21.48 11.88 37.28
CA ASN A 175 21.14 12.62 36.10
C ASN A 175 21.20 11.68 34.88
N VAL A 176 20.19 11.70 34.04
CA VAL A 176 20.10 10.92 32.81
C VAL A 176 19.86 11.87 31.66
N GLY A 177 20.75 11.82 30.65
CA GLY A 177 20.60 12.55 29.42
C GLY A 177 19.78 11.75 28.41
N VAL A 178 18.86 12.41 27.70
CA VAL A 178 18.01 11.81 26.69
C VAL A 178 18.18 12.54 25.36
N ILE A 179 18.52 11.78 24.31
CA ILE A 179 18.59 12.30 22.94
C ILE A 179 17.34 11.83 22.20
N TYR A 180 16.60 12.74 21.58
CA TYR A 180 15.38 12.42 20.84
C TYR A 180 15.15 13.41 19.68
N CYS A 181 14.32 13.01 18.71
CA CYS A 181 13.88 13.87 17.61
C CYS A 181 12.67 14.70 18.05
N SER A 182 12.85 16.01 18.27
CA SER A 182 11.79 16.92 18.74
C SER A 182 10.68 17.19 17.71
N SER A 183 10.92 16.90 16.44
CA SER A 183 9.92 17.03 15.37
C SER A 183 9.06 15.79 15.16
N GLU A 184 9.35 14.69 15.86
CA GLU A 184 8.63 13.42 15.74
C GLU A 184 7.80 13.10 16.97
N VAL A 185 6.49 12.93 16.81
CA VAL A 185 5.56 12.64 17.91
C VAL A 185 5.88 11.31 18.60
N ASN A 186 6.38 10.31 17.88
CA ASN A 186 6.82 9.03 18.43
C ASN A 186 8.02 9.18 19.39
N SER A 187 8.94 10.10 19.13
CA SER A 187 10.04 10.45 20.05
C SER A 187 9.51 11.19 21.26
N GLN A 188 8.67 12.19 21.06
CA GLN A 188 8.11 13.01 22.14
C GLN A 188 7.33 12.17 23.16
N ILE A 189 6.43 11.27 22.71
CA ILE A 189 5.62 10.44 23.63
C ILE A 189 6.49 9.52 24.50
N GLN A 190 7.57 8.95 23.94
CA GLN A 190 8.48 8.12 24.72
C GLN A 190 9.22 8.92 25.79
N VAL A 191 9.64 10.15 25.46
CA VAL A 191 10.24 11.08 26.46
C VAL A 191 9.25 11.45 27.54
N GLU A 192 7.99 11.69 27.22
CA GLU A 192 6.97 11.99 28.22
C GLU A 192 6.66 10.80 29.15
N ILE A 193 6.74 9.57 28.63
CA ILE A 193 6.63 8.35 29.45
C ILE A 193 7.83 8.21 30.37
N LEU A 194 9.02 8.49 29.83
CA LEU A 194 10.29 8.42 30.61
C LEU A 194 10.31 9.37 31.81
N LYS A 195 9.69 10.55 31.70
CA LYS A 195 9.67 11.58 32.77
C LYS A 195 8.72 11.24 33.94
N LYS A 196 7.83 10.25 33.78
CA LYS A 196 6.85 9.82 34.79
C LYS A 196 7.41 8.77 35.74
#